data_d6e04f5ab6016d97e7d79efc8cd67b91
#
_entry.id   d6e04f5ab6016d97e7d79efc8cd67b91
#
_cell.length_a   1.000
_cell.length_b   1.000
_cell.length_c   1.000
_cell.angle_alpha   90.00
_cell.angle_beta   90.00
_cell.angle_gamma   90.00
#
_symmetry.space_group_name_H-M   'P 1'
#
loop_
_entity.id
_entity.type
_entity.pdbx_description
1 polymer ?
#
loop_
_entity_poly.entity_id
_entity_poly.type
_entity_poly.pdbx_seq_one_letter_code
_entity_poly.pdbx_strand_id
1 'polypeptide(L)'
;MNRNEQIELYKFRPLNGCANFHALPDIVENAVSEGRFEDARAYWNNLLNYGDLSQYELPIVFRQCTCFGSKIHEINPTNGVSYPIVSDRVISILENNGITGWKTYPIILYDKHGNRLDGYNGFYVDVMKGKGLDFEPPQDRCDKTTEDWKWIVTKRGWLDITNWDGRDFTRAGWGIIVTERVVKLFKKEKVTGIRFMKYSKKYDIICST
;
A
#
# COMPACT_ATOMS: atom_id res chain seq x y z
N MET A 1 -24.72 -1.62 -16.02
CA MET A 1 -23.34 -2.13 -16.00
C MET A 1 -23.32 -3.48 -16.69
N ASN A 2 -22.51 -3.66 -17.72
CA ASN A 2 -22.41 -4.93 -18.44
C ASN A 2 -21.86 -6.01 -17.49
N ARG A 3 -22.56 -7.13 -17.35
CA ARG A 3 -22.27 -8.24 -16.41
C ARG A 3 -20.94 -9.00 -16.66
N ASN A 4 -20.05 -8.52 -17.53
CA ASN A 4 -18.86 -9.26 -17.96
C ASN A 4 -17.52 -8.50 -17.77
N GLU A 5 -17.48 -7.38 -17.07
CA GLU A 5 -16.17 -6.76 -16.77
C GLU A 5 -15.52 -7.49 -15.60
N GLN A 6 -14.58 -8.34 -15.95
CA GLN A 6 -13.75 -9.08 -15.00
C GLN A 6 -12.75 -8.11 -14.35
N ILE A 7 -12.99 -7.74 -13.09
CA ILE A 7 -12.09 -6.88 -12.33
C ILE A 7 -10.88 -7.70 -11.89
N GLU A 8 -9.69 -7.34 -12.35
CA GLU A 8 -8.45 -7.96 -11.92
C GLU A 8 -7.73 -7.11 -10.87
N LEU A 9 -7.53 -7.69 -9.69
CA LEU A 9 -6.85 -7.07 -8.57
C LEU A 9 -5.52 -7.76 -8.28
N TYR A 10 -4.54 -6.95 -7.86
CA TYR A 10 -3.19 -7.39 -7.58
C TYR A 10 -2.69 -6.85 -6.25
N LYS A 11 -1.97 -7.66 -5.50
CA LYS A 11 -1.21 -7.19 -4.35
C LYS A 11 0.01 -6.43 -4.83
N PHE A 12 0.15 -5.20 -4.35
CA PHE A 12 1.30 -4.33 -4.56
C PHE A 12 2.34 -4.64 -3.47
N ARG A 13 3.52 -5.09 -3.85
CA ARG A 13 4.58 -5.46 -2.91
C ARG A 13 5.91 -4.84 -3.32
N PRO A 14 6.44 -3.89 -2.55
CA PRO A 14 7.83 -3.47 -2.69
C PRO A 14 8.79 -4.66 -2.55
N LEU A 15 9.94 -4.57 -3.21
CA LEU A 15 10.96 -5.64 -3.16
C LEU A 15 11.68 -5.64 -1.81
N ASN A 16 11.42 -6.64 -0.97
CA ASN A 16 11.97 -6.80 0.38
C ASN A 16 13.22 -7.70 0.42
N GLY A 17 14.11 -7.62 -0.57
CA GLY A 17 15.35 -8.40 -0.56
C GLY A 17 16.43 -7.75 0.31
N CYS A 18 17.29 -8.55 0.96
CA CYS A 18 18.38 -8.04 1.81
C CYS A 18 19.35 -7.09 1.09
N ALA A 19 19.46 -7.17 -0.24
CA ALA A 19 20.28 -6.28 -1.05
C ALA A 19 19.65 -4.91 -1.33
N ASN A 20 18.34 -4.77 -1.11
CA ASN A 20 17.59 -3.55 -1.41
C ASN A 20 17.71 -2.53 -0.28
N PHE A 21 17.51 -1.27 -0.66
CA PHE A 21 17.38 -0.18 0.29
C PHE A 21 16.04 -0.31 1.06
N HIS A 22 16.13 -0.22 2.39
CA HIS A 22 14.96 -0.14 3.28
C HIS A 22 15.06 1.12 4.11
N ALA A 23 14.01 1.90 4.14
CA ALA A 23 13.94 3.10 4.95
C ALA A 23 13.28 2.83 6.31
N LEU A 24 13.77 3.47 7.35
CA LEU A 24 13.22 3.45 8.70
C LEU A 24 12.95 4.91 9.13
N PRO A 25 11.74 5.25 9.59
CA PRO A 25 11.48 6.60 10.11
C PRO A 25 12.21 6.81 11.44
N ASP A 26 12.88 7.96 11.60
CA ASP A 26 13.62 8.31 12.83
C ASP A 26 12.72 8.24 14.07
N ILE A 27 11.48 8.65 13.96
CA ILE A 27 10.52 8.61 15.08
C ILE A 27 10.29 7.18 15.58
N VAL A 28 10.31 6.19 14.69
CA VAL A 28 10.16 4.77 15.06
C VAL A 28 11.45 4.26 15.68
N GLU A 29 12.61 4.59 15.09
CA GLU A 29 13.91 4.18 15.61
C GLU A 29 14.15 4.75 17.01
N ASN A 30 13.86 6.05 17.22
CA ASN A 30 13.99 6.71 18.51
C ASN A 30 13.04 6.09 19.55
N ALA A 31 11.76 5.88 19.20
CA ALA A 31 10.81 5.26 20.12
C ALA A 31 11.22 3.85 20.54
N VAL A 32 11.74 3.05 19.60
CA VAL A 32 12.23 1.69 19.91
C VAL A 32 13.49 1.74 20.78
N SER A 33 14.46 2.61 20.47
CA SER A 33 15.72 2.73 21.23
C SER A 33 15.49 3.22 22.66
N GLU A 34 14.44 4.00 22.89
CA GLU A 34 14.02 4.51 24.20
C GLU A 34 13.06 3.55 24.94
N GLY A 35 12.77 2.38 24.37
CA GLY A 35 11.85 1.39 24.95
C GLY A 35 10.36 1.77 24.86
N ARG A 36 10.01 2.81 24.07
CA ARG A 36 8.63 3.29 23.88
C ARG A 36 7.94 2.55 22.74
N PHE A 37 7.81 1.23 22.88
CA PHE A 37 7.26 0.37 21.83
C PHE A 37 5.80 0.67 21.45
N GLU A 38 5.00 1.13 22.43
CA GLU A 38 3.60 1.50 22.14
C GLU A 38 3.51 2.77 21.28
N ASP A 39 4.43 3.72 21.43
CA ASP A 39 4.49 4.92 20.60
C ASP A 39 4.88 4.55 19.16
N ALA A 40 5.87 3.68 18.99
CA ALA A 40 6.24 3.15 17.68
C ALA A 40 5.06 2.43 17.02
N ARG A 41 4.31 1.64 17.79
CA ARG A 41 3.13 0.92 17.33
C ARG A 41 1.98 1.86 16.98
N ALA A 42 1.75 2.90 17.79
CA ALA A 42 0.74 3.93 17.54
C ALA A 42 1.06 4.69 16.25
N TYR A 43 2.32 5.07 16.05
CA TYR A 43 2.79 5.66 14.79
C TYR A 43 2.44 4.79 13.59
N TRP A 44 2.74 3.49 13.66
CA TRP A 44 2.42 2.56 12.60
C TRP A 44 0.92 2.45 12.33
N ASN A 45 0.13 2.35 13.38
CA ASN A 45 -1.32 2.19 13.24
C ASN A 45 -1.98 3.43 12.63
N ASN A 46 -1.58 4.63 13.01
CA ASN A 46 -2.20 5.86 12.54
C ASN A 46 -1.82 6.14 11.07
N LEU A 47 -0.53 6.08 10.74
CA LEU A 47 -0.07 6.24 9.37
C LEU A 47 -0.58 5.12 8.45
N LEU A 48 -0.60 3.87 8.97
CA LEU A 48 -1.01 2.69 8.23
C LEU A 48 -2.51 2.60 7.98
N ASN A 49 -3.30 3.00 8.98
CA ASN A 49 -4.72 2.74 8.92
C ASN A 49 -5.50 3.83 8.20
N TYR A 50 -5.05 5.07 8.27
CA TYR A 50 -5.87 6.21 7.83
C TYR A 50 -5.14 7.25 6.99
N GLY A 51 -3.82 7.14 6.83
CA GLY A 51 -3.02 8.22 6.23
C GLY A 51 -3.13 9.52 7.05
N ASP A 52 -3.42 9.39 8.34
CA ASP A 52 -3.53 10.55 9.22
C ASP A 52 -2.15 11.08 9.57
N LEU A 53 -1.78 12.15 8.91
CA LEU A 53 -0.51 12.85 9.10
C LEU A 53 -0.61 13.98 10.14
N SER A 54 -1.79 14.24 10.71
CA SER A 54 -2.04 15.38 11.60
C SER A 54 -1.21 15.36 12.88
N GLN A 55 -0.75 14.18 13.29
CA GLN A 55 0.04 13.98 14.50
C GLN A 55 1.55 14.04 14.25
N TYR A 56 1.99 14.29 13.01
CA TYR A 56 3.40 14.25 12.64
C TYR A 56 3.88 15.60 12.17
N GLU A 57 5.08 15.96 12.63
CA GLU A 57 5.82 17.09 12.08
C GLU A 57 6.35 16.71 10.70
N LEU A 58 5.99 17.49 9.70
CA LEU A 58 6.44 17.29 8.33
C LEU A 58 7.61 18.23 8.00
N PRO A 59 8.58 17.79 7.22
CA PRO A 59 8.75 16.48 6.58
C PRO A 59 9.19 15.39 7.56
N ILE A 60 8.70 14.15 7.35
CA ILE A 60 9.14 12.99 8.15
C ILE A 60 10.54 12.58 7.71
N VAL A 61 11.44 12.40 8.67
CA VAL A 61 12.81 11.96 8.40
C VAL A 61 12.88 10.44 8.35
N PHE A 62 13.49 9.92 7.28
CA PHE A 62 13.78 8.51 7.10
C PHE A 62 15.27 8.29 6.90
N ARG A 63 15.78 7.20 7.44
CA ARG A 63 17.15 6.74 7.24
C ARG A 63 17.20 5.34 6.64
N GLN A 64 18.26 5.05 5.93
CA GLN A 64 18.53 3.68 5.49
C GLN A 64 18.73 2.78 6.70
N CYS A 65 17.96 1.70 6.77
CA CYS A 65 18.19 0.66 7.77
C CYS A 65 19.52 -0.07 7.50
N THR A 66 20.41 -0.08 8.47
CA THR A 66 21.78 -0.60 8.33
C THR A 66 21.85 -2.11 8.09
N CYS A 67 20.82 -2.86 8.46
CA CYS A 67 20.72 -4.31 8.25
C CYS A 67 20.36 -4.71 6.82
N PHE A 68 20.09 -3.74 5.93
CA PHE A 68 19.74 -3.97 4.54
C PHE A 68 20.77 -3.35 3.58
N GLY A 69 20.69 -3.76 2.31
CA GLY A 69 21.58 -3.27 1.27
C GLY A 69 21.30 -1.84 0.83
N SER A 70 22.10 -1.35 -0.11
CA SER A 70 22.03 0.05 -0.59
C SER A 70 21.40 0.18 -1.97
N LYS A 71 20.86 -0.89 -2.55
CA LYS A 71 20.25 -0.83 -3.88
C LYS A 71 18.93 -0.09 -3.80
N ILE A 72 18.97 1.19 -4.15
CA ILE A 72 17.80 2.04 -4.21
C ILE A 72 17.02 1.82 -5.52
N HIS A 73 15.71 1.88 -5.42
CA HIS A 73 14.76 1.75 -6.52
C HIS A 73 13.81 2.95 -6.56
N GLU A 74 12.95 3.00 -7.55
CA GLU A 74 11.90 4.01 -7.62
C GLU A 74 10.82 3.80 -6.55
N ILE A 75 10.65 2.54 -6.11
CA ILE A 75 9.78 2.17 -4.99
C ILE A 75 10.61 1.38 -3.99
N ASN A 76 10.74 1.91 -2.78
CA ASN A 76 11.54 1.31 -1.72
C ASN A 76 10.65 0.93 -0.54
N PRO A 77 10.83 -0.27 0.03
CA PRO A 77 10.13 -0.67 1.24
C PRO A 77 10.56 0.20 2.42
N THR A 78 9.64 0.34 3.36
CA THR A 78 9.94 0.91 4.67
C THR A 78 9.95 -0.21 5.70
N ASN A 79 10.90 -0.15 6.62
CA ASN A 79 10.93 -1.07 7.74
C ASN A 79 10.03 -0.50 8.84
N GLY A 80 8.97 -1.23 9.13
CA GLY A 80 8.04 -0.82 10.15
C GLY A 80 6.85 0.03 9.72
N VAL A 81 6.73 0.38 8.44
CA VAL A 81 5.54 1.03 7.88
C VAL A 81 5.08 0.22 6.67
N SER A 82 3.77 0.03 6.50
CA SER A 82 3.26 -0.77 5.37
C SER A 82 3.32 -0.03 4.03
N TYR A 83 3.55 1.28 4.06
CA TYR A 83 3.59 2.11 2.87
C TYR A 83 5.03 2.38 2.42
N PRO A 84 5.31 2.28 1.13
CA PRO A 84 6.65 2.50 0.59
C PRO A 84 7.01 3.99 0.51
N ILE A 85 8.29 4.23 0.23
CA ILE A 85 8.78 5.48 -0.31
C ILE A 85 8.82 5.35 -1.83
N VAL A 86 8.39 6.39 -2.54
CA VAL A 86 8.33 6.42 -4.01
C VAL A 86 9.10 7.62 -4.57
N SER A 87 9.67 7.44 -5.77
CA SER A 87 10.36 8.53 -6.46
C SER A 87 9.37 9.53 -7.09
N ASP A 88 9.83 10.77 -7.32
CA ASP A 88 9.07 11.81 -8.04
C ASP A 88 8.62 11.34 -9.41
N ARG A 89 9.44 10.50 -10.09
CA ARG A 89 9.07 9.92 -11.37
C ARG A 89 7.84 9.02 -11.25
N VAL A 90 7.73 8.19 -10.21
CA VAL A 90 6.54 7.35 -9.98
C VAL A 90 5.31 8.22 -9.75
N ILE A 91 5.44 9.31 -8.97
CA ILE A 91 4.35 10.27 -8.74
C ILE A 91 3.87 10.86 -10.07
N SER A 92 4.80 11.38 -10.87
CA SER A 92 4.48 11.94 -12.19
C SER A 92 3.80 10.92 -13.11
N ILE A 93 4.24 9.66 -13.10
CA ILE A 93 3.59 8.58 -13.87
C ILE A 93 2.14 8.39 -13.42
N LEU A 94 1.88 8.35 -12.13
CA LEU A 94 0.54 8.15 -11.58
C LEU A 94 -0.38 9.32 -11.90
N GLU A 95 0.09 10.57 -11.71
CA GLU A 95 -0.65 11.81 -12.00
C GLU A 95 -1.00 11.93 -13.49
N ASN A 96 0.00 11.80 -14.36
CA ASN A 96 -0.17 11.93 -15.82
C ASN A 96 -1.12 10.88 -16.41
N ASN A 97 -1.33 9.78 -15.73
CA ASN A 97 -2.24 8.73 -16.16
C ASN A 97 -3.55 8.71 -15.37
N GLY A 98 -3.81 9.70 -14.52
CA GLY A 98 -5.05 9.81 -13.75
C GLY A 98 -5.32 8.58 -12.86
N ILE A 99 -4.27 8.00 -12.27
CA ILE A 99 -4.36 6.88 -11.32
C ILE A 99 -4.87 7.41 -9.98
N THR A 100 -5.83 6.74 -9.40
CA THR A 100 -6.57 7.20 -8.22
C THR A 100 -6.32 6.37 -6.96
N GLY A 101 -6.69 6.89 -5.78
CA GLY A 101 -6.67 6.15 -4.51
C GLY A 101 -5.34 6.20 -3.75
N TRP A 102 -4.45 7.11 -4.10
CA TRP A 102 -3.16 7.29 -3.45
C TRP A 102 -2.91 8.77 -3.10
N LYS A 103 -1.99 8.98 -2.18
CA LYS A 103 -1.46 10.29 -1.80
C LYS A 103 0.00 10.18 -1.41
N THR A 104 0.66 11.32 -1.32
CA THR A 104 2.05 11.43 -0.85
C THR A 104 2.15 12.39 0.32
N TYR A 105 3.28 12.30 1.01
CA TYR A 105 3.68 13.25 2.03
C TYR A 105 5.19 13.55 1.93
N PRO A 106 5.62 14.77 2.32
CA PRO A 106 7.01 15.17 2.23
C PRO A 106 7.86 14.38 3.23
N ILE A 107 9.05 13.97 2.76
CA ILE A 107 10.06 13.29 3.57
C ILE A 107 11.43 13.90 3.36
N ILE A 108 12.33 13.64 4.30
CA ILE A 108 13.78 13.78 4.12
C ILE A 108 14.36 12.37 4.21
N LEU A 109 15.07 11.93 3.19
CA LEU A 109 15.63 10.60 3.11
C LEU A 109 17.16 10.66 3.18
N TYR A 110 17.76 9.85 4.05
CA TYR A 110 19.21 9.71 4.17
C TYR A 110 19.67 8.28 3.89
N ASP A 111 20.83 8.14 3.25
CA ASP A 111 21.52 6.87 3.17
C ASP A 111 22.23 6.52 4.50
N LYS A 112 22.85 5.33 4.55
CA LYS A 112 23.60 4.87 5.74
C LYS A 112 24.86 5.68 6.05
N HIS A 113 25.32 6.55 5.15
CA HIS A 113 26.46 7.43 5.31
C HIS A 113 26.04 8.85 5.70
N GLY A 114 24.74 9.10 5.84
CA GLY A 114 24.18 10.42 6.16
C GLY A 114 24.03 11.33 4.95
N ASN A 115 24.24 10.86 3.72
CA ASN A 115 23.99 11.65 2.53
C ASN A 115 22.49 11.74 2.26
N ARG A 116 22.02 12.93 1.97
CA ARG A 116 20.62 13.15 1.61
C ARG A 116 20.32 12.60 0.22
N LEU A 117 19.21 11.89 0.10
CA LEU A 117 18.70 11.34 -1.14
C LEU A 117 17.44 12.12 -1.53
N ASP A 118 17.56 12.96 -2.55
CA ASP A 118 16.45 13.79 -3.05
C ASP A 118 15.59 13.05 -4.07
N GLY A 119 14.40 13.59 -4.37
CA GLY A 119 13.50 13.03 -5.37
C GLY A 119 12.66 11.86 -4.88
N TYR A 120 12.43 11.76 -3.57
CA TYR A 120 11.58 10.74 -2.95
C TYR A 120 10.53 11.34 -2.03
N ASN A 121 9.37 10.68 -1.99
CA ASN A 121 8.25 11.05 -1.13
C ASN A 121 7.74 9.82 -0.40
N GLY A 122 7.15 10.03 0.76
CA GLY A 122 6.34 9.02 1.41
C GLY A 122 5.04 8.82 0.62
N PHE A 123 4.56 7.56 0.58
CA PHE A 123 3.38 7.19 -0.18
C PHE A 123 2.36 6.50 0.73
N TYR A 124 1.08 6.77 0.55
CA TYR A 124 0.03 6.02 1.24
C TYR A 124 -1.21 5.87 0.37
N VAL A 125 -2.03 4.90 0.72
CA VAL A 125 -3.32 4.68 0.07
C VAL A 125 -4.38 5.51 0.78
N ASP A 126 -5.06 6.35 0.02
CA ASP A 126 -6.14 7.20 0.53
C ASP A 126 -7.40 6.35 0.79
N VAL A 127 -7.44 5.74 1.95
CA VAL A 127 -8.59 4.93 2.37
C VAL A 127 -9.60 5.82 3.03
N MET A 128 -10.71 6.11 2.36
CA MET A 128 -11.86 6.70 3.04
C MET A 128 -12.36 5.73 4.12
N LYS A 129 -12.59 6.25 5.33
CA LYS A 129 -13.10 5.48 6.48
C LYS A 129 -14.34 4.69 6.07
N GLY A 130 -14.31 3.37 6.20
CA GLY A 130 -15.42 2.49 5.83
C GLY A 130 -15.52 2.08 4.35
N LYS A 131 -14.56 2.49 3.49
CA LYS A 131 -14.53 2.13 2.06
C LYS A 131 -13.35 1.25 1.65
N GLY A 132 -12.68 0.63 2.61
CA GLY A 132 -11.63 -0.37 2.36
C GLY A 132 -12.23 -1.70 1.91
N LEU A 133 -11.37 -2.52 1.31
CA LEU A 133 -11.69 -3.92 1.04
C LEU A 133 -11.44 -4.72 2.31
N ASP A 134 -12.43 -5.42 2.81
CA ASP A 134 -12.30 -6.24 4.01
C ASP A 134 -12.13 -7.72 3.65
N PHE A 135 -11.24 -8.40 4.40
CA PHE A 135 -11.15 -9.83 4.40
C PHE A 135 -12.02 -10.37 5.52
N GLU A 136 -13.16 -10.96 5.17
CA GLU A 136 -13.93 -11.69 6.14
C GLU A 136 -14.03 -13.18 5.77
N PRO A 137 -13.93 -14.08 6.75
CA PRO A 137 -14.19 -15.48 6.51
C PRO A 137 -15.68 -15.69 6.20
N PRO A 138 -16.03 -16.58 5.27
CA PRO A 138 -17.41 -16.80 4.81
C PRO A 138 -18.37 -17.27 5.90
N GLN A 139 -17.86 -17.82 7.02
CA GLN A 139 -18.64 -18.56 7.98
C GLN A 139 -19.67 -17.76 8.79
N ASP A 140 -19.43 -16.46 8.97
CA ASP A 140 -20.29 -15.66 9.86
C ASP A 140 -21.36 -14.83 9.12
N ARG A 141 -21.39 -14.88 7.80
CA ARG A 141 -22.27 -14.02 6.98
C ARG A 141 -23.22 -14.75 6.05
N CYS A 142 -23.25 -16.07 6.02
CA CYS A 142 -24.18 -16.82 5.20
C CYS A 142 -25.66 -16.58 5.55
N ASP A 143 -25.95 -16.04 6.73
CA ASP A 143 -27.30 -15.79 7.22
C ASP A 143 -27.86 -14.39 6.93
N LYS A 144 -27.07 -13.50 6.33
CA LYS A 144 -27.53 -12.15 6.00
C LYS A 144 -27.87 -12.07 4.51
N THR A 145 -29.14 -12.33 4.20
CA THR A 145 -29.78 -12.07 2.92
C THR A 145 -29.87 -10.57 2.63
N THR A 146 -28.77 -9.93 2.26
CA THR A 146 -28.81 -8.57 1.72
C THR A 146 -28.32 -8.64 0.26
N GLU A 147 -29.17 -8.21 -0.65
CA GLU A 147 -29.08 -8.35 -2.11
C GLU A 147 -27.89 -7.63 -2.79
N ASP A 148 -27.06 -6.90 -2.02
CA ASP A 148 -26.04 -5.98 -2.56
C ASP A 148 -24.58 -6.36 -2.31
N TRP A 149 -24.32 -7.57 -1.86
CA TRP A 149 -22.95 -7.99 -1.53
C TRP A 149 -22.18 -8.44 -2.77
N LYS A 150 -20.99 -7.87 -2.97
CA LYS A 150 -20.05 -8.22 -4.04
C LYS A 150 -18.76 -8.77 -3.48
N TRP A 151 -18.40 -9.99 -3.85
CA TRP A 151 -17.25 -10.71 -3.35
C TRP A 151 -16.29 -11.12 -4.46
N ILE A 152 -14.99 -11.08 -4.16
CA ILE A 152 -13.96 -11.70 -4.99
C ILE A 152 -13.37 -12.87 -4.23
N VAL A 153 -13.44 -14.07 -4.81
CA VAL A 153 -12.82 -15.28 -4.26
C VAL A 153 -11.31 -15.20 -4.45
N THR A 154 -10.56 -15.35 -3.37
CA THR A 154 -9.10 -15.38 -3.39
C THR A 154 -8.59 -16.71 -2.87
N LYS A 155 -7.31 -17.03 -3.09
CA LYS A 155 -6.68 -18.25 -2.54
C LYS A 155 -6.68 -18.28 -0.99
N ARG A 156 -6.94 -17.17 -0.32
CA ARG A 156 -6.87 -17.00 1.14
C ARG A 156 -8.19 -16.64 1.79
N GLY A 157 -9.28 -16.65 1.03
CA GLY A 157 -10.58 -16.23 1.51
C GLY A 157 -11.30 -15.31 0.54
N TRP A 158 -12.28 -14.61 1.03
CA TRP A 158 -13.13 -13.72 0.25
C TRP A 158 -12.69 -12.28 0.43
N LEU A 159 -12.74 -11.49 -0.64
CA LEU A 159 -12.49 -10.08 -0.62
C LEU A 159 -13.82 -9.37 -0.88
N ASP A 160 -14.31 -8.64 0.12
CA ASP A 160 -15.51 -7.82 -0.01
C ASP A 160 -15.19 -6.56 -0.81
N ILE A 161 -15.87 -6.38 -1.94
CA ILE A 161 -15.76 -5.20 -2.81
C ILE A 161 -17.03 -4.37 -2.83
N THR A 162 -17.99 -4.65 -1.97
CA THR A 162 -19.33 -4.01 -1.97
C THR A 162 -19.20 -2.49 -1.87
N ASN A 163 -18.32 -2.01 -1.01
CA ASN A 163 -18.10 -0.59 -0.77
C ASN A 163 -16.90 -0.01 -1.56
N TRP A 164 -16.32 -0.78 -2.46
CA TRP A 164 -15.20 -0.29 -3.26
C TRP A 164 -15.68 0.67 -4.33
N ASP A 165 -15.11 1.85 -4.37
CA ASP A 165 -15.49 2.94 -5.28
C ASP A 165 -14.77 2.89 -6.64
N GLY A 166 -14.06 1.80 -6.93
CA GLY A 166 -13.38 1.59 -8.22
C GLY A 166 -12.02 2.26 -8.35
N ARG A 167 -11.49 2.88 -7.28
CA ARG A 167 -10.16 3.50 -7.32
C ARG A 167 -9.05 2.49 -7.61
N ASP A 168 -7.97 2.98 -8.24
CA ASP A 168 -6.85 2.15 -8.69
C ASP A 168 -5.97 1.60 -7.57
N PHE A 169 -5.80 2.37 -6.49
CA PHE A 169 -5.17 1.93 -5.26
C PHE A 169 -6.21 1.81 -4.16
N THR A 170 -6.18 0.70 -3.47
CA THR A 170 -7.04 0.45 -2.31
C THR A 170 -6.29 -0.41 -1.29
N ARG A 171 -6.90 -0.63 -0.14
CA ARG A 171 -6.32 -1.41 0.94
C ARG A 171 -7.22 -2.59 1.29
N ALA A 172 -6.61 -3.74 1.57
CA ALA A 172 -7.29 -4.85 2.23
C ALA A 172 -6.40 -5.40 3.35
N GLY A 173 -6.89 -5.32 4.56
CA GLY A 173 -6.12 -5.64 5.76
C GLY A 173 -4.79 -4.86 5.77
N TRP A 174 -3.68 -5.59 5.87
CA TRP A 174 -2.31 -5.03 5.92
C TRP A 174 -1.67 -4.81 4.55
N GLY A 175 -2.42 -4.92 3.46
CA GLY A 175 -1.85 -4.90 2.11
C GLY A 175 -2.41 -3.83 1.20
N ILE A 176 -1.55 -3.29 0.35
CA ILE A 176 -1.95 -2.44 -0.76
C ILE A 176 -2.42 -3.34 -1.91
N ILE A 177 -3.59 -3.02 -2.44
CA ILE A 177 -4.18 -3.67 -3.61
C ILE A 177 -4.30 -2.65 -4.74
N VAL A 178 -4.03 -3.11 -5.94
CA VAL A 178 -4.11 -2.27 -7.14
C VAL A 178 -4.89 -2.94 -8.25
N THR A 179 -5.47 -2.13 -9.13
CA THR A 179 -6.11 -2.60 -10.36
C THR A 179 -5.09 -3.07 -11.40
N GLU A 180 -5.53 -3.84 -12.38
CA GLU A 180 -4.72 -4.23 -13.53
C GLU A 180 -4.16 -3.02 -14.28
N ARG A 181 -4.89 -1.90 -14.29
CA ARG A 181 -4.46 -0.63 -14.90
C ARG A 181 -3.12 -0.16 -14.36
N VAL A 182 -2.93 -0.17 -13.04
CA VAL A 182 -1.65 0.17 -12.39
C VAL A 182 -0.55 -0.81 -12.80
N VAL A 183 -0.87 -2.11 -12.82
CA VAL A 183 0.11 -3.14 -13.20
C VAL A 183 0.60 -2.94 -14.64
N LYS A 184 -0.31 -2.72 -15.59
CA LYS A 184 0.01 -2.46 -17.00
C LYS A 184 0.84 -1.19 -17.15
N LEU A 185 0.45 -0.11 -16.45
CA LEU A 185 1.15 1.16 -16.45
C LEU A 185 2.59 1.01 -15.96
N PHE A 186 2.79 0.42 -14.79
CA PHE A 186 4.12 0.28 -14.20
C PHE A 186 5.04 -0.64 -15.02
N LYS A 187 4.48 -1.67 -15.66
CA LYS A 187 5.24 -2.51 -16.61
C LYS A 187 5.65 -1.73 -17.85
N LYS A 188 4.74 -0.95 -18.45
CA LYS A 188 5.01 -0.10 -19.60
C LYS A 188 6.12 0.91 -19.30
N GLU A 189 6.02 1.57 -18.15
CA GLU A 189 6.97 2.58 -17.69
C GLU A 189 8.25 1.99 -17.05
N LYS A 190 8.35 0.66 -16.96
CA LYS A 190 9.50 -0.08 -16.37
C LYS A 190 9.84 0.39 -14.96
N VAL A 191 8.82 0.69 -14.15
CA VAL A 191 8.99 1.11 -12.75
C VAL A 191 9.69 0.00 -11.96
N THR A 192 10.73 0.38 -11.21
CA THR A 192 11.58 -0.54 -10.44
C THR A 192 11.20 -0.61 -8.96
N GLY A 193 11.61 -1.68 -8.28
CA GLY A 193 11.38 -1.83 -6.83
C GLY A 193 10.05 -2.45 -6.46
N ILE A 194 9.28 -2.98 -7.42
CA ILE A 194 7.93 -3.50 -7.18
C ILE A 194 7.71 -4.90 -7.76
N ARG A 195 6.91 -5.68 -7.07
CA ARG A 195 6.33 -6.95 -7.55
C ARG A 195 4.82 -6.92 -7.41
N PHE A 196 4.14 -7.38 -8.45
CA PHE A 196 2.70 -7.58 -8.43
C PHE A 196 2.37 -9.06 -8.30
N MET A 197 1.42 -9.38 -7.43
CA MET A 197 0.91 -10.74 -7.27
C MET A 197 -0.59 -10.72 -7.53
N LYS A 198 -1.05 -11.45 -8.53
CA LYS A 198 -2.48 -11.55 -8.84
C LYS A 198 -3.22 -12.16 -7.65
N TYR A 199 -4.31 -11.52 -7.24
CA TYR A 199 -5.07 -11.93 -6.08
C TYR A 199 -5.83 -13.23 -6.33
N SER A 200 -6.39 -13.40 -7.52
CA SER A 200 -7.05 -14.65 -7.92
C SER A 200 -6.83 -14.97 -9.39
N LYS A 201 -6.97 -16.26 -9.74
CA LYS A 201 -6.94 -16.73 -11.13
C LYS A 201 -8.34 -16.76 -11.78
N LYS A 202 -9.41 -16.67 -10.99
CA LYS A 202 -10.79 -16.71 -11.43
C LYS A 202 -11.65 -15.91 -10.48
N TYR A 203 -12.50 -15.07 -11.01
CA TYR A 203 -13.51 -14.34 -10.27
C TYR A 203 -14.85 -14.99 -10.57
N ASP A 204 -15.50 -15.51 -9.56
CA ASP A 204 -16.94 -15.70 -9.60
C ASP A 204 -17.52 -14.55 -8.77
N ILE A 205 -18.15 -13.59 -9.43
CA ILE A 205 -19.00 -12.61 -8.74
C ILE A 205 -20.24 -13.41 -8.38
N ILE A 206 -20.31 -13.87 -7.15
CA ILE A 206 -21.53 -14.50 -6.63
C ILE A 206 -22.44 -13.33 -6.25
N CYS A 207 -23.37 -12.96 -7.16
CA CYS A 207 -24.54 -12.20 -6.76
C CYS A 207 -25.47 -13.24 -6.12
N SER A 208 -25.74 -13.14 -4.82
CA SER A 208 -26.89 -13.83 -4.25
C SER A 208 -28.16 -13.21 -4.85
N THR A 209 -28.92 -14.01 -5.58
CA THR A 209 -30.30 -13.70 -5.97
C THR A 209 -31.21 -13.92 -4.79
#